data_a123cdd3ef7f1526536726358a0b8886
#
_entry.id   a123cdd3ef7f1526536726358a0b8886
#
_cell.length_a   1.000
_cell.length_b   1.000
_cell.length_c   1.000
_cell.angle_alpha   90.00
_cell.angle_beta   90.00
_cell.angle_gamma   90.00
#
_symmetry.space_group_name_H-M   'P 1'
#
loop_
_entity.id
_entity.type
_entity.pdbx_description
1 polymer ?
#
loop_
_entity_poly.entity_id
_entity_poly.type
_entity_poly.pdbx_seq_one_letter_code
_entity_poly.pdbx_strand_id
1 'polypeptide(L)'
;RNIQERSKFKIQEALTKARRDYLYGQGFTEIHTPKIGARGAEGGANLFKFSYFHKPAVLAQSPQFYKQMMVGVFDRVFETGPVFRAEKHNTKRHLNEYTSLDFEMGYIDSFEEIMAMETGFLQYAMNLLKTEYAKEVQILKLEIPDVSKIPAVRFDVAKELVSQKYNRKIRNPFDLEPEEEALIGQYFKEEYGSDFVFVTHYPSKKRPFYAMDDPEDARFTLSFDLLYKGLEISTEIGRASCRERV
;
A
#
# COMPACT_ATOMS: atom_id res chain seq x y z
N ARG A 1 -29.96 -6.76 16.22
CA ARG A 1 -28.96 -6.44 15.19
C ARG A 1 -27.83 -5.66 15.84
N ASN A 2 -26.59 -6.12 15.70
CA ASN A 2 -25.44 -5.47 16.33
C ASN A 2 -25.09 -4.16 15.60
N ILE A 3 -25.25 -3.03 16.28
CA ILE A 3 -25.00 -1.71 15.68
C ILE A 3 -23.50 -1.47 15.44
N GLN A 4 -22.61 -2.03 16.27
CA GLN A 4 -21.18 -1.91 16.09
C GLN A 4 -20.72 -2.65 14.82
N GLU A 5 -21.18 -3.89 14.60
CA GLU A 5 -20.86 -4.63 13.38
C GLU A 5 -21.36 -3.90 12.13
N ARG A 6 -22.60 -3.38 12.16
CA ARG A 6 -23.11 -2.54 11.08
C ARG A 6 -22.22 -1.33 10.81
N SER A 7 -21.75 -0.66 11.86
CA SER A 7 -20.91 0.52 11.73
C SER A 7 -19.55 0.21 11.11
N LYS A 8 -18.95 -0.97 11.36
CA LYS A 8 -17.71 -1.41 10.69
C LYS A 8 -17.90 -1.48 9.17
N PHE A 9 -19.00 -2.08 8.70
CA PHE A 9 -19.29 -2.12 7.25
C PHE A 9 -19.52 -0.73 6.67
N LYS A 10 -20.10 0.20 7.45
CA LYS A 10 -20.28 1.59 7.02
C LYS A 10 -18.95 2.35 6.92
N ILE A 11 -17.98 2.08 7.78
CA ILE A 11 -16.62 2.63 7.64
C ILE A 11 -15.92 2.03 6.40
N GLN A 12 -16.07 0.75 6.14
CA GLN A 12 -15.55 0.12 4.92
C GLN A 12 -16.16 0.75 3.65
N GLU A 13 -17.48 0.96 3.63
CA GLU A 13 -18.18 1.68 2.57
C GLU A 13 -17.61 3.09 2.39
N ALA A 14 -17.40 3.83 3.50
CA ALA A 14 -16.85 5.17 3.47
C ALA A 14 -15.46 5.22 2.82
N LEU A 15 -14.56 4.29 3.18
CA LEU A 15 -13.21 4.24 2.63
C LEU A 15 -13.20 3.91 1.14
N THR A 16 -14.04 2.98 0.69
CA THR A 16 -14.15 2.65 -0.74
C THR A 16 -14.82 3.78 -1.54
N LYS A 17 -15.83 4.46 -0.97
CA LYS A 17 -16.43 5.66 -1.56
C LYS A 17 -15.39 6.77 -1.68
N ALA A 18 -14.69 7.09 -0.60
CA ALA A 18 -13.65 8.12 -0.59
C ALA A 18 -12.58 7.85 -1.66
N ARG A 19 -12.17 6.60 -1.81
CA ARG A 19 -11.18 6.21 -2.84
C ARG A 19 -11.68 6.53 -4.24
N ARG A 20 -12.90 6.12 -4.57
CA ARG A 20 -13.49 6.39 -5.88
C ARG A 20 -13.66 7.89 -6.13
N ASP A 21 -14.30 8.59 -5.20
CA ASP A 21 -14.58 10.03 -5.34
C ASP A 21 -13.28 10.83 -5.54
N TYR A 22 -12.26 10.52 -4.72
CA TYR A 22 -10.97 11.19 -4.81
C TYR A 22 -10.26 10.91 -6.14
N LEU A 23 -10.13 9.63 -6.53
CA LEU A 23 -9.41 9.26 -7.76
C LEU A 23 -10.13 9.72 -9.03
N TYR A 24 -11.46 9.67 -9.09
CA TYR A 24 -12.21 10.27 -10.18
C TYR A 24 -11.95 11.79 -10.28
N GLY A 25 -11.90 12.48 -9.15
CA GLY A 25 -11.55 13.89 -9.07
C GLY A 25 -10.12 14.20 -9.54
N GLN A 26 -9.22 13.21 -9.49
CA GLN A 26 -7.83 13.30 -9.97
C GLN A 26 -7.64 12.81 -11.42
N GLY A 27 -8.73 12.53 -12.14
CA GLY A 27 -8.69 12.11 -13.54
C GLY A 27 -8.37 10.64 -13.78
N PHE A 28 -8.52 9.79 -12.76
CA PHE A 28 -8.33 8.35 -12.91
C PHE A 28 -9.54 7.67 -13.54
N THR A 29 -9.28 6.62 -14.30
CA THR A 29 -10.29 5.70 -14.85
C THR A 29 -10.37 4.44 -13.99
N GLU A 30 -11.57 4.07 -13.49
CA GLU A 30 -11.78 2.79 -12.81
C GLU A 30 -11.79 1.66 -13.83
N ILE A 31 -10.99 0.64 -13.59
CA ILE A 31 -10.96 -0.58 -14.40
C ILE A 31 -11.44 -1.78 -13.57
N HIS A 32 -11.98 -2.79 -14.23
CA HIS A 32 -12.40 -4.05 -13.61
C HIS A 32 -11.70 -5.21 -14.32
N THR A 33 -10.84 -5.90 -13.59
CA THR A 33 -9.95 -6.89 -14.15
C THR A 33 -10.37 -8.32 -13.84
N PRO A 34 -10.05 -9.30 -14.72
CA PRO A 34 -10.30 -10.71 -14.44
C PRO A 34 -9.59 -11.19 -13.16
N LYS A 35 -10.29 -12.00 -12.37
CA LYS A 35 -9.75 -12.58 -11.13
C LYS A 35 -9.31 -14.04 -11.28
N ILE A 36 -9.60 -14.66 -12.42
CA ILE A 36 -9.10 -15.99 -12.80
C ILE A 36 -8.14 -15.82 -13.97
N GLY A 37 -6.93 -16.29 -13.82
CA GLY A 37 -5.87 -16.18 -14.83
C GLY A 37 -5.08 -17.48 -15.01
N ALA A 38 -4.28 -17.55 -16.07
CA ALA A 38 -3.42 -18.71 -16.32
C ALA A 38 -2.11 -18.66 -15.51
N ARG A 39 -1.67 -17.46 -15.07
CA ARG A 39 -0.40 -17.23 -14.36
C ARG A 39 -0.58 -16.13 -13.31
N GLY A 40 0.28 -16.13 -12.30
CA GLY A 40 0.38 -15.01 -11.36
C GLY A 40 0.90 -13.74 -12.03
N ALA A 41 0.39 -12.58 -11.58
CA ALA A 41 0.77 -11.26 -12.11
C ALA A 41 2.00 -10.68 -11.42
N GLU A 42 2.32 -11.15 -10.20
CA GLU A 42 3.44 -10.67 -9.37
C GLU A 42 4.31 -11.82 -8.88
N GLY A 43 5.61 -11.55 -8.73
CA GLY A 43 6.52 -12.47 -8.06
C GLY A 43 6.39 -12.36 -6.53
N GLY A 44 6.70 -13.45 -5.84
CA GLY A 44 6.87 -13.45 -4.37
C GLY A 44 5.68 -13.91 -3.54
N ALA A 45 4.44 -13.71 -3.96
CA ALA A 45 3.29 -14.21 -3.21
C ALA A 45 2.87 -15.62 -3.65
N ASN A 46 2.39 -16.42 -2.70
CA ASN A 46 1.84 -17.73 -2.99
C ASN A 46 0.50 -17.63 -3.73
N LEU A 47 0.30 -18.49 -4.74
CA LEU A 47 -0.89 -18.51 -5.58
C LEU A 47 -1.88 -19.57 -5.12
N PHE A 48 -3.16 -19.22 -5.09
CA PHE A 48 -4.23 -20.22 -5.13
C PHE A 48 -4.32 -20.81 -6.53
N LYS A 49 -3.97 -22.11 -6.65
CA LYS A 49 -3.96 -22.86 -7.91
C LYS A 49 -5.13 -23.83 -7.91
N PHE A 50 -5.84 -23.93 -9.04
CA PHE A 50 -6.96 -24.85 -9.21
C PHE A 50 -7.13 -25.29 -10.67
N SER A 51 -7.98 -26.28 -10.92
CA SER A 51 -8.33 -26.70 -12.27
C SER A 51 -9.59 -25.97 -12.74
N TYR A 52 -9.50 -25.32 -13.89
CA TYR A 52 -10.61 -24.63 -14.54
C TYR A 52 -10.80 -25.17 -15.95
N PHE A 53 -11.91 -25.90 -16.18
CA PHE A 53 -12.16 -26.62 -17.44
C PHE A 53 -10.95 -27.44 -17.89
N HIS A 54 -10.41 -28.28 -16.99
CA HIS A 54 -9.23 -29.15 -17.21
C HIS A 54 -7.92 -28.42 -17.53
N LYS A 55 -7.87 -27.10 -17.37
CA LYS A 55 -6.64 -26.28 -17.49
C LYS A 55 -6.22 -25.75 -16.11
N PRO A 56 -4.92 -25.62 -15.86
CA PRO A 56 -4.46 -24.96 -14.64
C PRO A 56 -4.86 -23.48 -14.65
N ALA A 57 -5.35 -23.00 -13.53
CA ALA A 57 -5.71 -21.61 -13.31
C ALA A 57 -5.25 -21.15 -11.93
N VAL A 58 -5.18 -19.84 -11.75
CA VAL A 58 -4.83 -19.19 -10.48
C VAL A 58 -5.80 -18.05 -10.19
N LEU A 59 -5.99 -17.74 -8.90
CA LEU A 59 -6.67 -16.53 -8.48
C LEU A 59 -5.69 -15.32 -8.53
N ALA A 60 -6.20 -14.16 -8.90
CA ALA A 60 -5.41 -12.93 -9.04
C ALA A 60 -4.91 -12.44 -7.68
N GLN A 61 -3.60 -12.25 -7.57
CA GLN A 61 -2.94 -11.67 -6.38
C GLN A 61 -3.06 -10.15 -6.35
N SER A 62 -3.18 -9.52 -7.52
CA SER A 62 -3.24 -8.08 -7.76
C SER A 62 -3.71 -7.86 -9.21
N PRO A 63 -4.28 -6.71 -9.54
CA PRO A 63 -4.58 -6.32 -10.92
C PRO A 63 -3.35 -5.84 -11.71
N GLN A 64 -2.12 -6.04 -11.22
CA GLN A 64 -0.88 -5.40 -11.70
C GLN A 64 -0.69 -5.49 -13.21
N PHE A 65 -0.86 -6.68 -13.81
CA PHE A 65 -0.71 -6.86 -15.24
C PHE A 65 -1.64 -5.95 -16.05
N TYR A 66 -2.89 -5.86 -15.62
CA TYR A 66 -3.91 -5.06 -16.31
C TYR A 66 -3.76 -3.57 -16.05
N LYS A 67 -3.53 -3.14 -14.81
CA LYS A 67 -3.35 -1.71 -14.52
C LYS A 67 -2.11 -1.14 -15.22
N GLN A 68 -1.00 -1.88 -15.29
CA GLN A 68 0.17 -1.48 -16.06
C GLN A 68 -0.11 -1.36 -17.57
N MET A 69 -0.90 -2.27 -18.13
CA MET A 69 -1.29 -2.23 -19.53
C MET A 69 -2.25 -1.06 -19.82
N MET A 70 -3.19 -0.81 -18.92
CA MET A 70 -4.22 0.23 -19.10
C MET A 70 -3.70 1.65 -18.85
N VAL A 71 -2.60 1.81 -18.12
CA VAL A 71 -1.89 3.10 -18.03
C VAL A 71 -1.40 3.57 -19.40
N GLY A 72 -1.03 2.67 -20.29
CA GLY A 72 -0.69 3.01 -21.68
C GLY A 72 -1.86 3.55 -22.51
N VAL A 73 -3.09 3.48 -21.99
CA VAL A 73 -4.33 3.95 -22.65
C VAL A 73 -4.93 5.16 -21.95
N PHE A 74 -4.92 5.16 -20.61
CA PHE A 74 -5.65 6.15 -19.79
C PHE A 74 -4.74 7.01 -18.90
N ASP A 75 -3.42 6.82 -18.94
CA ASP A 75 -2.40 7.47 -18.11
C ASP A 75 -2.55 7.21 -16.60
N ARG A 76 -3.77 7.18 -16.07
CA ARG A 76 -4.10 6.98 -14.67
C ARG A 76 -5.28 6.03 -14.53
N VAL A 77 -5.07 4.91 -13.83
CA VAL A 77 -6.12 3.91 -13.63
C VAL A 77 -6.15 3.43 -12.19
N PHE A 78 -7.30 2.95 -11.75
CA PHE A 78 -7.44 2.30 -10.44
C PHE A 78 -8.44 1.16 -10.50
N GLU A 79 -8.34 0.26 -9.54
CA GLU A 79 -9.31 -0.79 -9.28
C GLU A 79 -9.60 -0.89 -7.79
N THR A 80 -10.85 -1.10 -7.44
CA THR A 80 -11.28 -1.52 -6.10
C THR A 80 -11.92 -2.90 -6.25
N GLY A 81 -11.23 -3.93 -5.80
CA GLY A 81 -11.71 -5.30 -6.03
C GLY A 81 -10.99 -6.36 -5.20
N PRO A 82 -11.50 -7.61 -5.22
CA PRO A 82 -10.91 -8.71 -4.46
C PRO A 82 -9.56 -9.13 -5.04
N VAL A 83 -8.64 -9.46 -4.14
CA VAL A 83 -7.36 -10.09 -4.44
C VAL A 83 -7.13 -11.25 -3.50
N PHE A 84 -6.30 -12.22 -3.95
CA PHE A 84 -6.15 -13.51 -3.30
C PHE A 84 -4.68 -13.85 -3.15
N ARG A 85 -4.24 -14.08 -1.91
CA ARG A 85 -2.87 -14.46 -1.60
C ARG A 85 -2.87 -15.72 -0.75
N ALA A 86 -2.27 -16.81 -1.21
CA ALA A 86 -2.22 -18.07 -0.48
C ALA A 86 -1.15 -18.01 0.64
N GLU A 87 -1.34 -17.09 1.58
CA GLU A 87 -0.43 -16.90 2.70
C GLU A 87 -0.47 -18.12 3.63
N LYS A 88 0.73 -18.55 4.07
CA LYS A 88 0.86 -19.70 4.98
C LYS A 88 0.59 -19.35 6.44
N HIS A 89 0.53 -18.06 6.75
CA HIS A 89 0.39 -17.56 8.11
C HIS A 89 -0.98 -16.90 8.28
N ASN A 90 -1.66 -17.21 9.38
CA ASN A 90 -2.90 -16.56 9.78
C ASN A 90 -2.59 -15.49 10.83
N THR A 91 -2.26 -14.29 10.39
CA THR A 91 -1.97 -13.14 11.26
C THR A 91 -2.80 -11.94 10.82
N LYS A 92 -2.82 -10.88 11.63
CA LYS A 92 -3.49 -9.62 11.27
C LYS A 92 -2.91 -8.96 9.99
N ARG A 93 -1.71 -9.36 9.58
CA ARG A 93 -1.02 -8.86 8.38
C ARG A 93 -1.25 -9.70 7.13
N HIS A 94 -1.66 -10.96 7.27
CA HIS A 94 -1.73 -11.94 6.18
C HIS A 94 -3.15 -12.41 6.01
N LEU A 95 -3.88 -11.73 5.13
CA LEU A 95 -5.23 -12.13 4.72
C LEU A 95 -5.15 -12.88 3.39
N ASN A 96 -5.85 -14.00 3.29
CA ASN A 96 -5.89 -14.79 2.06
C ASN A 96 -6.80 -14.20 0.98
N GLU A 97 -7.77 -13.39 1.38
CA GLU A 97 -8.66 -12.64 0.51
C GLU A 97 -8.98 -11.29 1.15
N TYR A 98 -8.87 -10.21 0.38
CA TYR A 98 -9.26 -8.88 0.81
C TYR A 98 -9.61 -7.99 -0.37
N THR A 99 -10.32 -6.90 -0.11
CA THR A 99 -10.56 -5.86 -1.11
C THR A 99 -9.35 -4.96 -1.20
N SER A 100 -8.65 -5.02 -2.32
CA SER A 100 -7.51 -4.16 -2.62
C SER A 100 -7.98 -2.81 -3.17
N LEU A 101 -7.26 -1.77 -2.82
CA LEU A 101 -7.43 -0.40 -3.32
C LEU A 101 -6.21 -0.05 -4.17
N ASP A 102 -6.16 -0.59 -5.38
CA ASP A 102 -5.04 -0.43 -6.30
C ASP A 102 -5.16 0.83 -7.17
N PHE A 103 -4.05 1.46 -7.50
CA PHE A 103 -3.96 2.44 -8.57
C PHE A 103 -2.61 2.36 -9.29
N GLU A 104 -2.53 2.94 -10.47
CA GLU A 104 -1.31 3.04 -11.28
C GLU A 104 -1.29 4.39 -11.98
N MET A 105 -0.12 5.03 -11.99
CA MET A 105 0.10 6.31 -12.67
C MET A 105 1.27 6.16 -13.64
N GLY A 106 1.07 6.62 -14.86
CA GLY A 106 2.12 6.82 -15.84
C GLY A 106 2.55 8.28 -15.93
N TYR A 107 3.66 8.54 -16.62
CA TYR A 107 4.15 9.89 -16.93
C TYR A 107 4.37 10.75 -15.69
N ILE A 108 4.90 10.14 -14.64
CA ILE A 108 5.31 10.81 -13.40
C ILE A 108 6.79 11.19 -13.48
N ASP A 109 7.13 12.34 -12.92
CA ASP A 109 8.53 12.80 -12.84
C ASP A 109 9.25 12.19 -11.63
N SER A 110 8.52 11.87 -10.57
CA SER A 110 9.08 11.29 -9.37
C SER A 110 8.07 10.41 -8.60
N PHE A 111 8.57 9.51 -7.74
CA PHE A 111 7.71 8.67 -6.91
C PHE A 111 7.02 9.43 -5.77
N GLU A 112 7.48 10.62 -5.44
CA GLU A 112 6.84 11.54 -4.49
C GLU A 112 5.45 11.98 -4.95
N GLU A 113 5.17 11.97 -6.26
CA GLU A 113 3.83 12.22 -6.77
C GLU A 113 2.83 11.13 -6.32
N ILE A 114 3.29 9.88 -6.21
CA ILE A 114 2.48 8.78 -5.70
C ILE A 114 2.23 8.96 -4.19
N MET A 115 3.26 9.37 -3.43
CA MET A 115 3.11 9.70 -2.00
C MET A 115 2.12 10.85 -1.79
N ALA A 116 2.17 11.87 -2.65
CA ALA A 116 1.22 12.98 -2.61
C ALA A 116 -0.21 12.52 -2.92
N MET A 117 -0.38 11.59 -3.89
CA MET A 117 -1.66 11.00 -4.23
C MET A 117 -2.26 10.19 -3.06
N GLU A 118 -1.45 9.36 -2.41
CA GLU A 118 -1.88 8.63 -1.21
C GLU A 118 -2.25 9.56 -0.05
N THR A 119 -1.43 10.57 0.19
CA THR A 119 -1.70 11.59 1.22
C THR A 119 -3.01 12.30 0.95
N GLY A 120 -3.26 12.74 -0.29
CA GLY A 120 -4.50 13.39 -0.69
C GLY A 120 -5.72 12.50 -0.54
N PHE A 121 -5.60 11.21 -0.90
CA PHE A 121 -6.65 10.22 -0.63
C PHE A 121 -6.95 10.08 0.86
N LEU A 122 -5.93 9.96 1.70
CA LEU A 122 -6.12 9.85 3.15
C LEU A 122 -6.77 11.10 3.73
N GLN A 123 -6.36 12.29 3.30
CA GLN A 123 -6.99 13.55 3.72
C GLN A 123 -8.47 13.58 3.35
N TYR A 124 -8.80 13.21 2.12
CA TYR A 124 -10.19 13.13 1.66
C TYR A 124 -11.00 12.11 2.48
N ALA A 125 -10.46 10.91 2.68
CA ALA A 125 -11.11 9.84 3.44
C ALA A 125 -11.34 10.23 4.91
N MET A 126 -10.35 10.82 5.59
CA MET A 126 -10.50 11.27 6.97
C MET A 126 -11.50 12.40 7.11
N ASN A 127 -11.57 13.32 6.11
CA ASN A 127 -12.60 14.36 6.10
C ASN A 127 -14.01 13.75 5.91
N LEU A 128 -14.16 12.79 4.98
CA LEU A 128 -15.44 12.10 4.77
C LEU A 128 -15.92 11.38 6.03
N LEU A 129 -15.01 10.72 6.74
CA LEU A 129 -15.32 10.06 8.01
C LEU A 129 -15.78 11.05 9.09
N LYS A 130 -15.15 12.22 9.17
CA LYS A 130 -15.52 13.28 10.15
C LYS A 130 -16.87 13.93 9.83
N THR A 131 -17.28 13.98 8.57
CA THR A 131 -18.49 14.68 8.12
C THR A 131 -19.66 13.73 7.89
N GLU A 132 -19.61 12.90 6.85
CA GLU A 132 -20.74 12.07 6.44
C GLU A 132 -20.91 10.81 7.32
N TYR A 133 -19.84 10.30 7.96
CA TYR A 133 -19.84 9.07 8.76
C TYR A 133 -19.53 9.30 10.24
N ALA A 134 -19.70 10.54 10.72
CA ALA A 134 -19.41 10.91 12.12
C ALA A 134 -20.13 10.04 13.15
N LYS A 135 -21.35 9.60 12.83
CA LYS A 135 -22.13 8.71 13.70
C LYS A 135 -21.47 7.35 13.88
N GLU A 136 -20.98 6.74 12.82
CA GLU A 136 -20.32 5.45 12.84
C GLU A 136 -18.97 5.54 13.53
N VAL A 137 -18.23 6.63 13.29
CA VAL A 137 -16.99 6.96 13.99
C VAL A 137 -17.22 7.03 15.50
N GLN A 138 -18.29 7.70 15.95
CA GLN A 138 -18.64 7.80 17.36
C GLN A 138 -19.05 6.46 17.97
N ILE A 139 -19.88 5.67 17.26
CA ILE A 139 -20.31 4.33 17.72
C ILE A 139 -19.13 3.41 17.94
N LEU A 140 -18.15 3.45 17.05
CA LEU A 140 -16.95 2.62 17.11
C LEU A 140 -15.83 3.23 17.96
N LYS A 141 -16.03 4.45 18.47
CA LYS A 141 -15.01 5.21 19.22
C LYS A 141 -13.67 5.31 18.46
N LEU A 142 -13.75 5.57 17.15
CA LEU A 142 -12.56 5.68 16.33
C LEU A 142 -11.93 7.06 16.53
N GLU A 143 -10.63 7.06 16.75
CA GLU A 143 -9.81 8.27 16.66
C GLU A 143 -9.42 8.46 15.20
N ILE A 144 -9.83 9.58 14.61
CA ILE A 144 -9.46 9.92 13.24
C ILE A 144 -8.07 10.55 13.28
N PRO A 145 -7.06 9.93 12.65
CA PRO A 145 -5.70 10.46 12.68
C PRO A 145 -5.59 11.80 11.93
N ASP A 146 -4.62 12.60 12.34
CA ASP A 146 -4.23 13.77 11.56
C ASP A 146 -3.35 13.33 10.39
N VAL A 147 -3.76 13.70 9.19
CA VAL A 147 -3.09 13.40 7.92
C VAL A 147 -2.75 14.70 7.14
N SER A 148 -2.75 15.83 7.82
CA SER A 148 -2.40 17.13 7.20
C SER A 148 -0.98 17.11 6.64
N LYS A 149 -0.07 16.42 7.33
CA LYS A 149 1.31 16.19 6.90
C LYS A 149 1.77 14.81 7.37
N ILE A 150 2.05 13.93 6.43
CA ILE A 150 2.63 12.62 6.72
C ILE A 150 4.15 12.72 6.61
N PRO A 151 4.91 12.43 7.69
CA PRO A 151 6.37 12.43 7.64
C PRO A 151 6.90 11.31 6.75
N ALA A 152 8.11 11.53 6.21
CA ALA A 152 8.84 10.54 5.46
C ALA A 152 10.24 10.34 6.06
N VAL A 153 10.75 9.12 5.98
CA VAL A 153 12.10 8.75 6.42
C VAL A 153 12.70 7.74 5.45
N ARG A 154 13.98 7.88 5.13
CA ARG A 154 14.69 6.86 4.34
C ARG A 154 14.87 5.59 5.18
N PHE A 155 14.86 4.45 4.51
CA PHE A 155 14.99 3.13 5.12
C PHE A 155 16.23 2.99 6.00
N ASP A 156 17.40 3.40 5.52
CA ASP A 156 18.67 3.36 6.25
C ASP A 156 18.63 4.22 7.51
N VAL A 157 18.11 5.44 7.41
CA VAL A 157 17.90 6.34 8.53
C VAL A 157 16.90 5.77 9.55
N ALA A 158 15.79 5.18 9.08
CA ALA A 158 14.81 4.54 9.95
C ALA A 158 15.42 3.38 10.76
N LYS A 159 16.25 2.55 10.11
CA LYS A 159 17.00 1.48 10.79
C LYS A 159 17.92 1.99 11.89
N GLU A 160 18.64 3.06 11.56
CA GLU A 160 19.57 3.68 12.51
C GLU A 160 18.83 4.32 13.70
N LEU A 161 17.74 5.05 13.45
CA LEU A 161 16.88 5.63 14.48
C LEU A 161 16.38 4.58 15.49
N VAL A 162 15.85 3.45 14.98
CA VAL A 162 15.36 2.37 15.83
C VAL A 162 16.51 1.76 16.63
N SER A 163 17.65 1.52 15.99
CA SER A 163 18.83 0.98 16.66
C SER A 163 19.32 1.88 17.80
N GLN A 164 19.41 3.19 17.56
CA GLN A 164 19.92 4.15 18.54
C GLN A 164 18.92 4.39 19.67
N LYS A 165 17.66 4.73 19.34
CA LYS A 165 16.65 5.14 20.33
C LYS A 165 16.20 3.98 21.23
N TYR A 166 16.05 2.77 20.66
CA TYR A 166 15.52 1.60 21.37
C TYR A 166 16.59 0.55 21.68
N ASN A 167 17.87 0.86 21.45
CA ASN A 167 19.01 -0.05 21.67
C ASN A 167 18.81 -1.42 21.00
N ARG A 168 18.20 -1.41 19.78
CA ARG A 168 17.89 -2.62 19.04
C ARG A 168 19.01 -2.98 18.08
N LYS A 169 19.51 -4.20 18.18
CA LYS A 169 20.48 -4.72 17.22
C LYS A 169 19.83 -4.96 15.86
N ILE A 170 20.38 -4.36 14.81
CA ILE A 170 19.98 -4.62 13.43
C ILE A 170 20.37 -6.05 13.07
N ARG A 171 19.40 -6.92 12.82
CA ARG A 171 19.60 -8.32 12.43
C ARG A 171 19.58 -8.51 10.92
N ASN A 172 18.59 -7.87 10.27
CA ASN A 172 18.46 -7.87 8.83
C ASN A 172 18.67 -6.44 8.28
N PRO A 173 19.81 -6.15 7.64
CA PRO A 173 20.08 -4.81 7.12
C PRO A 173 19.33 -4.46 5.84
N PHE A 174 18.61 -5.42 5.23
CA PHE A 174 17.94 -5.24 3.94
C PHE A 174 16.42 -5.20 4.03
N ASP A 175 15.84 -5.43 5.21
CA ASP A 175 14.40 -5.47 5.41
C ASP A 175 14.00 -4.92 6.79
N LEU A 176 12.76 -4.46 6.94
CA LEU A 176 12.19 -4.15 8.25
C LEU A 176 11.54 -5.40 8.84
N GLU A 177 11.96 -5.72 10.06
CA GLU A 177 11.24 -6.72 10.86
C GLU A 177 9.95 -6.09 11.42
N PRO A 178 8.87 -6.86 11.66
CA PRO A 178 7.61 -6.33 12.18
C PRO A 178 7.74 -5.52 13.48
N GLU A 179 8.72 -5.86 14.32
CA GLU A 179 9.03 -5.12 15.54
C GLU A 179 9.68 -3.77 15.23
N GLU A 180 10.53 -3.69 14.20
CA GLU A 180 11.14 -2.43 13.76
C GLU A 180 10.10 -1.48 13.18
N GLU A 181 9.15 -1.99 12.39
CA GLU A 181 8.02 -1.19 11.90
C GLU A 181 7.19 -0.62 13.04
N ALA A 182 6.90 -1.45 14.07
CA ALA A 182 6.18 -1.00 15.25
C ALA A 182 6.94 0.12 15.99
N LEU A 183 8.26 -0.02 16.14
CA LEU A 183 9.11 0.99 16.79
C LEU A 183 9.23 2.27 15.96
N ILE A 184 9.28 2.17 14.62
CA ILE A 184 9.22 3.33 13.73
C ILE A 184 7.89 4.06 13.92
N GLY A 185 6.76 3.35 13.89
CA GLY A 185 5.44 3.93 14.14
C GLY A 185 5.35 4.62 15.50
N GLN A 186 5.89 4.00 16.55
CA GLN A 186 5.96 4.59 17.88
C GLN A 186 6.82 5.87 17.89
N TYR A 187 8.00 5.86 17.27
CA TYR A 187 8.88 7.01 17.16
C TYR A 187 8.18 8.20 16.52
N PHE A 188 7.56 8.00 15.37
CA PHE A 188 6.89 9.09 14.66
C PHE A 188 5.64 9.60 15.37
N LYS A 189 4.96 8.74 16.14
CA LYS A 189 3.87 9.16 17.02
C LYS A 189 4.37 10.03 18.17
N GLU A 190 5.45 9.65 18.82
CA GLU A 190 6.04 10.38 19.96
C GLU A 190 6.64 11.72 19.54
N GLU A 191 7.44 11.76 18.47
CA GLU A 191 8.20 12.95 18.07
C GLU A 191 7.43 13.91 17.14
N TYR A 192 6.51 13.36 16.32
CA TYR A 192 5.81 14.14 15.30
C TYR A 192 4.29 14.16 15.48
N GLY A 193 3.75 13.42 16.44
CA GLY A 193 2.30 13.26 16.64
C GLY A 193 1.59 12.50 15.51
N SER A 194 2.34 11.94 14.55
CA SER A 194 1.76 11.28 13.38
C SER A 194 1.55 9.79 13.60
N ASP A 195 0.35 9.30 13.26
CA ASP A 195 0.06 7.86 13.21
C ASP A 195 0.56 7.22 11.90
N PHE A 196 0.93 8.02 10.90
CA PHE A 196 1.43 7.57 9.60
C PHE A 196 2.88 7.97 9.39
N VAL A 197 3.62 7.16 8.65
CA VAL A 197 4.97 7.50 8.17
C VAL A 197 5.26 6.77 6.87
N PHE A 198 5.82 7.49 5.90
CA PHE A 198 6.41 6.87 4.71
C PHE A 198 7.84 6.43 5.00
N VAL A 199 8.14 5.17 4.76
CA VAL A 199 9.52 4.68 4.73
C VAL A 199 9.93 4.52 3.28
N THR A 200 10.95 5.27 2.86
CA THR A 200 11.36 5.37 1.45
C THR A 200 12.72 4.74 1.20
N HIS A 201 13.07 4.54 -0.07
CA HIS A 201 14.38 4.07 -0.50
C HIS A 201 14.75 2.71 0.12
N TYR A 202 13.93 1.70 -0.14
CA TYR A 202 14.24 0.34 0.29
C TYR A 202 15.44 -0.22 -0.48
N PRO A 203 16.24 -1.12 0.15
CA PRO A 203 17.38 -1.74 -0.51
C PRO A 203 17.00 -2.50 -1.79
N SER A 204 17.76 -2.30 -2.88
CA SER A 204 17.54 -2.96 -4.17
C SER A 204 17.52 -4.50 -4.07
N LYS A 205 18.29 -5.07 -3.13
CA LYS A 205 18.31 -6.51 -2.85
C LYS A 205 16.98 -7.06 -2.33
N LYS A 206 16.13 -6.20 -1.75
CA LYS A 206 14.82 -6.60 -1.19
C LYS A 206 13.69 -6.43 -2.18
N ARG A 207 13.76 -5.42 -3.04
CA ARG A 207 12.72 -5.11 -4.01
C ARG A 207 12.81 -5.99 -5.26
N PRO A 208 11.71 -6.19 -6.00
CA PRO A 208 11.73 -6.93 -7.26
C PRO A 208 12.63 -6.25 -8.30
N PHE A 209 13.16 -7.03 -9.25
CA PHE A 209 14.07 -6.56 -10.30
C PHE A 209 13.52 -5.40 -11.17
N TYR A 210 12.20 -5.23 -11.17
CA TYR A 210 11.53 -4.15 -11.92
C TYR A 210 11.37 -2.85 -11.13
N ALA A 211 11.76 -2.82 -9.86
CA ALA A 211 11.82 -1.58 -9.11
C ALA A 211 12.99 -0.73 -9.63
N MET A 212 12.74 0.56 -9.83
CA MET A 212 13.74 1.49 -10.31
C MET A 212 14.78 1.74 -9.22
N ASP A 213 16.05 1.52 -9.52
CA ASP A 213 17.14 1.88 -8.63
C ASP A 213 17.25 3.41 -8.51
N ASP A 214 17.65 3.89 -7.33
CA ASP A 214 17.95 5.29 -7.11
C ASP A 214 19.16 5.68 -7.98
N PRO A 215 19.02 6.69 -8.89
CA PRO A 215 20.12 7.11 -9.74
C PRO A 215 21.34 7.65 -8.98
N GLU A 216 21.13 8.15 -7.75
CA GLU A 216 22.20 8.68 -6.91
C GLU A 216 22.87 7.57 -6.08
N ASP A 217 22.16 6.50 -5.77
CA ASP A 217 22.68 5.37 -5.00
C ASP A 217 21.94 4.06 -5.35
N ALA A 218 22.46 3.31 -6.31
CA ALA A 218 21.90 2.05 -6.80
C ALA A 218 21.79 0.92 -5.74
N ARG A 219 22.26 1.15 -4.50
CA ARG A 219 21.99 0.22 -3.39
C ARG A 219 20.54 0.28 -2.93
N PHE A 220 19.82 1.35 -3.28
CA PHE A 220 18.43 1.62 -2.93
C PHE A 220 17.55 1.74 -4.17
N THR A 221 16.25 1.67 -3.97
CA THR A 221 15.24 1.84 -5.02
C THR A 221 14.36 3.04 -4.74
N LEU A 222 13.79 3.63 -5.79
CA LEU A 222 12.74 4.63 -5.71
C LEU A 222 11.41 3.95 -5.36
N SER A 223 11.31 3.52 -4.11
CA SER A 223 10.15 2.82 -3.57
C SER A 223 9.84 3.28 -2.14
N PHE A 224 8.63 3.05 -1.70
CA PHE A 224 8.24 3.34 -0.33
C PHE A 224 7.17 2.37 0.17
N ASP A 225 7.07 2.26 1.49
CA ASP A 225 5.95 1.66 2.19
C ASP A 225 5.31 2.73 3.07
N LEU A 226 3.99 2.73 3.17
CA LEU A 226 3.26 3.55 4.10
C LEU A 226 2.92 2.72 5.33
N LEU A 227 3.39 3.16 6.50
CA LEU A 227 3.06 2.54 7.78
C LEU A 227 1.96 3.33 8.48
N TYR A 228 0.97 2.62 9.03
CA TYR A 228 -0.04 3.15 9.94
C TYR A 228 0.09 2.48 11.30
N LYS A 229 0.43 3.26 12.33
CA LYS A 229 0.69 2.75 13.70
C LYS A 229 1.67 1.56 13.70
N GLY A 230 2.71 1.64 12.85
CA GLY A 230 3.72 0.60 12.72
C GLY A 230 3.28 -0.66 11.97
N LEU A 231 2.21 -0.59 11.20
CA LEU A 231 1.75 -1.65 10.29
C LEU A 231 1.83 -1.14 8.85
N GLU A 232 2.53 -1.85 7.98
CA GLU A 232 2.52 -1.60 6.54
C GLU A 232 1.09 -1.74 5.99
N ILE A 233 0.59 -0.69 5.35
CA ILE A 233 -0.74 -0.65 4.74
C ILE A 233 -0.71 -0.47 3.22
N SER A 234 0.41 0.01 2.68
CA SER A 234 0.64 0.20 1.25
C SER A 234 2.11 0.02 0.93
N THR A 235 2.40 -0.51 -0.26
CA THR A 235 3.74 -0.63 -0.84
C THR A 235 3.68 -0.15 -2.28
N GLU A 236 4.53 0.81 -2.63
CA GLU A 236 4.61 1.39 -3.95
C GLU A 236 6.05 1.40 -4.48
N ILE A 237 6.18 1.25 -5.79
CA ILE A 237 7.48 1.25 -6.47
C ILE A 237 7.44 2.14 -7.70
N GLY A 238 8.50 2.95 -7.91
CA GLY A 238 8.85 3.45 -9.23
C GLY A 238 9.32 2.29 -10.09
N ARG A 239 8.77 2.13 -11.30
CA ARG A 239 9.17 1.04 -12.21
C ARG A 239 10.26 1.49 -13.16
N ALA A 240 11.34 0.70 -13.23
CA ALA A 240 12.38 0.87 -14.23
C ALA A 240 11.79 0.75 -15.64
N SER A 241 12.22 1.61 -16.56
CA SER A 241 11.88 1.53 -17.97
C SER A 241 12.48 0.27 -18.62
N CYS A 242 11.95 -0.14 -19.78
CA CYS A 242 12.53 -1.28 -20.52
C CYS A 242 13.99 -1.06 -20.93
N ARG A 243 14.46 0.21 -21.02
CA ARG A 243 15.85 0.55 -21.33
C ARG A 243 16.78 0.40 -20.13
N GLU A 244 16.27 0.51 -18.92
CA GLU A 244 17.02 0.41 -17.67
C GLU A 244 17.06 -1.02 -17.11
N ARG A 245 16.29 -1.95 -17.71
CA ARG A 245 16.18 -3.35 -17.28
C ARG A 245 17.09 -4.32 -18.05
N VAL A 246 18.04 -3.82 -18.84
CA VAL A 246 19.00 -4.64 -19.59
C VAL A 246 20.33 -4.73 -18.88
#